data_4b67b19b501dd1b3a8d3fb547979a44f
#
_entry.id   4b67b19b501dd1b3a8d3fb547979a44f
#
_cell.length_a   1.000
_cell.length_b   1.000
_cell.length_c   1.000
_cell.angle_alpha   90.00
_cell.angle_beta   90.00
_cell.angle_gamma   90.00
#
_symmetry.space_group_name_H-M   'P 1'
#
loop_
_entity.id
_entity.type
_entity.pdbx_description
1 polymer ?
#
loop_
_entity_poly.entity_id
_entity_poly.type
_entity_poly.pdbx_seq_one_letter_code
_entity_poly.pdbx_strand_id
1 'polypeptide(L)'
;MPEQFGQYGRHRFWEMIPGILTWGTFLLAIGTSLFIPWVAVIYIIIFDLYWVLRVLYFLIHVSAAYRKYRNTLKVNWMDEVKKIADWRCVYHVVLLPTYGESLEIIHEALHAVANSTYPNDRFIVVVGGEEGDEENFENYRLMLEKDFEGTFKHLMFTMHPKGIPGEMQGKGSNLKWMAGKVHEYIDAEEIPYEDILVDAFDVDTIAHEQYFAKLAHLFLTEDKPLRSSYQPLTLFSNNIWTATAPVRISSFGTTFWLLGELVRPERMWTFSSHSMPWQMLVDVGYHEPDLVSEDSRIFMQGFLHYEGDYRVTPVYLPVHMDAVEGETFWASLKALYKQQRRWAWGVEHLPYMIAEFRKHPKIPKRLKRRFLFNHLEGMYTWTTAPILIFMLGYLPFFVAGDTTSALIANAPFSLERMMQVATIGVFASGLMSFFFLPPRPKGVKKWNWGIMILQWAL
;
A
#
# COMPACT_ATOMS: atom_id res chain seq x y z
N MET A 1 -22.35 -0.09 11.88
CA MET A 1 -21.53 -1.20 12.39
C MET A 1 -22.40 -2.43 12.44
N PRO A 2 -22.01 -3.55 11.87
CA PRO A 2 -22.77 -4.78 12.05
C PRO A 2 -22.84 -5.07 13.55
N GLU A 3 -23.99 -5.44 14.06
CA GLU A 3 -24.21 -5.89 15.45
C GLU A 3 -23.28 -7.04 15.90
N GLN A 4 -22.47 -7.55 14.97
CA GLN A 4 -21.51 -8.64 15.15
C GLN A 4 -20.28 -8.27 15.99
N PHE A 5 -19.93 -7.00 16.08
CA PHE A 5 -18.78 -6.51 16.86
C PHE A 5 -19.26 -5.95 18.19
N GLY A 6 -19.80 -6.81 19.05
CA GLY A 6 -20.14 -6.43 20.39
C GLY A 6 -18.95 -5.79 21.10
N GLN A 7 -19.15 -4.66 21.78
CA GLN A 7 -18.11 -3.93 22.52
C GLN A 7 -17.38 -4.79 23.57
N TYR A 8 -17.90 -5.97 23.89
CA TYR A 8 -17.40 -6.88 24.91
C TYR A 8 -17.45 -8.32 24.41
N GLY A 9 -16.52 -9.17 24.91
CA GLY A 9 -16.47 -10.59 24.60
C GLY A 9 -15.24 -11.01 23.79
N ARG A 10 -15.30 -12.19 23.15
CA ARG A 10 -14.13 -12.78 22.47
C ARG A 10 -13.60 -11.93 21.32
N HIS A 11 -14.45 -11.18 20.64
CA HIS A 11 -14.02 -10.29 19.54
C HIS A 11 -13.14 -9.18 20.11
N ARG A 12 -13.57 -8.51 21.17
CA ARG A 12 -12.80 -7.45 21.84
C ARG A 12 -11.42 -7.93 22.27
N PHE A 13 -11.32 -9.16 22.75
CA PHE A 13 -10.03 -9.75 23.09
C PHE A 13 -9.07 -9.80 21.88
N TRP A 14 -9.56 -10.17 20.71
CA TRP A 14 -8.74 -10.21 19.48
C TRP A 14 -8.30 -8.81 19.02
N GLU A 15 -9.14 -7.80 19.19
CA GLU A 15 -8.80 -6.40 18.94
C GLU A 15 -7.68 -5.90 19.87
N MET A 16 -7.62 -6.39 21.09
CA MET A 16 -6.62 -6.00 22.09
C MET A 16 -5.25 -6.66 21.86
N ILE A 17 -5.17 -7.78 21.15
CA ILE A 17 -3.93 -8.56 21.01
C ILE A 17 -2.76 -7.72 20.51
N PRO A 18 -2.85 -6.92 19.43
CA PRO A 18 -1.73 -6.12 18.97
C PRO A 18 -1.22 -5.14 20.04
N GLY A 19 -2.13 -4.48 20.72
CA GLY A 19 -1.81 -3.59 21.85
C GLY A 19 -1.15 -4.32 23.01
N ILE A 20 -1.69 -5.47 23.42
CA ILE A 20 -1.13 -6.30 24.50
C ILE A 20 0.29 -6.76 24.14
N LEU A 21 0.52 -7.21 22.90
CA LEU A 21 1.85 -7.64 22.47
C LEU A 21 2.83 -6.47 22.46
N THR A 22 2.45 -5.31 21.93
CA THR A 22 3.31 -4.13 21.88
C THR A 22 3.68 -3.63 23.27
N TRP A 23 2.68 -3.31 24.10
CA TRP A 23 2.91 -2.79 25.44
C TRP A 23 3.51 -3.84 26.38
N GLY A 24 3.08 -5.10 26.25
CA GLY A 24 3.67 -6.21 26.99
C GLY A 24 5.17 -6.36 26.69
N THR A 25 5.57 -6.22 25.43
CA THR A 25 6.99 -6.25 25.03
C THR A 25 7.77 -5.11 25.67
N PHE A 26 7.26 -3.88 25.66
CA PHE A 26 7.95 -2.74 26.28
C PHE A 26 8.04 -2.89 27.79
N LEU A 27 6.98 -3.29 28.46
CA LEU A 27 6.98 -3.52 29.91
C LEU A 27 7.91 -4.67 30.30
N LEU A 28 7.94 -5.75 29.52
CA LEU A 28 8.87 -6.86 29.73
C LEU A 28 10.33 -6.42 29.50
N ALA A 29 10.61 -5.63 28.44
CA ALA A 29 11.94 -5.12 28.20
C ALA A 29 12.43 -4.23 29.35
N ILE A 30 11.59 -3.33 29.86
CA ILE A 30 11.91 -2.48 31.02
C ILE A 30 12.08 -3.34 32.29
N GLY A 31 11.10 -4.19 32.59
CA GLY A 31 11.11 -5.01 33.82
C GLY A 31 12.31 -5.97 33.86
N THR A 32 12.59 -6.67 32.76
CA THR A 32 13.76 -7.56 32.69
C THR A 32 15.07 -6.79 32.77
N SER A 33 15.16 -5.59 32.18
CA SER A 33 16.36 -4.75 32.29
C SER A 33 16.64 -4.36 33.75
N LEU A 34 15.59 -4.04 34.52
CA LEU A 34 15.71 -3.62 35.92
C LEU A 34 16.00 -4.78 36.89
N PHE A 35 15.35 -5.93 36.70
CA PHE A 35 15.37 -7.01 37.68
C PHE A 35 16.22 -8.21 37.25
N ILE A 36 16.34 -8.48 35.95
CA ILE A 36 17.02 -9.66 35.40
C ILE A 36 17.78 -9.26 34.10
N PRO A 37 18.80 -8.37 34.18
CA PRO A 37 19.42 -7.74 33.00
C PRO A 37 19.95 -8.73 31.95
N TRP A 38 20.45 -9.89 32.36
CA TRP A 38 20.92 -10.89 31.41
C TRP A 38 19.86 -11.46 30.51
N VAL A 39 18.59 -11.56 30.96
CA VAL A 39 17.43 -11.97 30.13
C VAL A 39 17.13 -10.90 29.08
N ALA A 40 17.12 -9.63 29.50
CA ALA A 40 16.93 -8.51 28.56
C ALA A 40 18.02 -8.49 27.48
N VAL A 41 19.28 -8.70 27.84
CA VAL A 41 20.40 -8.76 26.89
C VAL A 41 20.25 -9.90 25.90
N ILE A 42 19.90 -11.11 26.32
CA ILE A 42 19.65 -12.22 25.41
C ILE A 42 18.49 -11.89 24.45
N TYR A 43 17.40 -11.33 24.98
CA TYR A 43 16.25 -10.95 24.15
C TYR A 43 16.64 -9.93 23.08
N ILE A 44 17.39 -8.88 23.43
CA ILE A 44 17.83 -7.86 22.47
C ILE A 44 18.78 -8.46 21.42
N ILE A 45 19.72 -9.32 21.80
CA ILE A 45 20.60 -10.00 20.84
C ILE A 45 19.79 -10.83 19.84
N ILE A 46 18.80 -11.60 20.30
CA ILE A 46 17.92 -12.41 19.42
C ILE A 46 17.10 -11.49 18.51
N PHE A 47 16.59 -10.39 19.04
CA PHE A 47 15.80 -9.43 18.30
C PHE A 47 16.63 -8.73 17.22
N ASP A 48 17.84 -8.28 17.53
CA ASP A 48 18.72 -7.63 16.56
C ASP A 48 19.22 -8.62 15.50
N LEU A 49 19.51 -9.86 15.87
CA LEU A 49 19.84 -10.93 14.91
C LEU A 49 18.67 -11.17 13.93
N TYR A 50 17.46 -11.24 14.45
CA TYR A 50 16.26 -11.34 13.61
C TYR A 50 16.20 -10.17 12.61
N TRP A 51 16.45 -8.92 13.06
CA TRP A 51 16.45 -7.76 12.19
C TRP A 51 17.55 -7.77 11.14
N VAL A 52 18.76 -8.18 11.49
CA VAL A 52 19.87 -8.37 10.53
C VAL A 52 19.45 -9.35 9.43
N LEU A 53 18.89 -10.50 9.82
CA LEU A 53 18.41 -11.49 8.86
C LEU A 53 17.26 -10.95 8.00
N ARG A 54 16.35 -10.15 8.57
CA ARG A 54 15.28 -9.46 7.84
C ARG A 54 15.82 -8.49 6.81
N VAL A 55 16.82 -7.68 7.16
CA VAL A 55 17.46 -6.74 6.23
C VAL A 55 18.12 -7.48 5.07
N LEU A 56 18.87 -8.54 5.33
CA LEU A 56 19.49 -9.36 4.28
C LEU A 56 18.44 -10.01 3.37
N TYR A 57 17.43 -10.61 3.96
CA TYR A 57 16.30 -11.19 3.23
C TYR A 57 15.60 -10.14 2.35
N PHE A 58 15.33 -8.96 2.90
CA PHE A 58 14.73 -7.85 2.20
C PHE A 58 15.58 -7.41 0.99
N LEU A 59 16.89 -7.22 1.14
CA LEU A 59 17.78 -6.82 0.06
C LEU A 59 17.78 -7.81 -1.11
N ILE A 60 17.73 -9.12 -0.82
CA ILE A 60 17.62 -10.17 -1.86
C ILE A 60 16.32 -9.99 -2.64
N HIS A 61 15.19 -9.81 -1.93
CA HIS A 61 13.86 -9.69 -2.58
C HIS A 61 13.72 -8.40 -3.38
N VAL A 62 14.15 -7.28 -2.82
CA VAL A 62 14.14 -5.99 -3.52
C VAL A 62 15.02 -6.03 -4.77
N SER A 63 16.20 -6.67 -4.70
CA SER A 63 17.07 -6.84 -5.86
C SER A 63 16.44 -7.69 -6.94
N ALA A 64 15.77 -8.78 -6.57
CA ALA A 64 15.04 -9.63 -7.51
C ALA A 64 13.85 -8.90 -8.15
N ALA A 65 13.08 -8.16 -7.34
CA ALA A 65 11.95 -7.35 -7.82
C ALA A 65 12.42 -6.22 -8.75
N TYR A 66 13.52 -5.54 -8.41
CA TYR A 66 14.10 -4.50 -9.25
C TYR A 66 14.51 -5.03 -10.63
N ARG A 67 15.09 -6.23 -10.71
CA ARG A 67 15.40 -6.87 -11.99
C ARG A 67 14.14 -7.11 -12.83
N LYS A 68 13.06 -7.63 -12.19
CA LYS A 68 11.77 -7.85 -12.86
C LYS A 68 11.18 -6.52 -13.35
N TYR A 69 11.15 -5.49 -12.49
CA TYR A 69 10.73 -4.14 -12.84
C TYR A 69 11.49 -3.59 -14.06
N ARG A 70 12.85 -3.64 -14.04
CA ARG A 70 13.69 -3.17 -15.14
C ARG A 70 13.48 -3.96 -16.45
N ASN A 71 13.21 -5.25 -16.36
CA ASN A 71 12.90 -6.06 -17.52
C ASN A 71 11.52 -5.75 -18.08
N THR A 72 10.53 -5.54 -17.20
CA THR A 72 9.17 -5.17 -17.61
C THR A 72 9.13 -3.83 -18.35
N LEU A 73 9.94 -2.84 -17.94
CA LEU A 73 10.05 -1.54 -18.60
C LEU A 73 10.64 -1.60 -20.03
N LYS A 74 11.33 -2.68 -20.41
CA LYS A 74 11.94 -2.82 -21.75
C LYS A 74 10.98 -3.37 -22.78
N VAL A 75 9.83 -3.87 -22.36
CA VAL A 75 8.85 -4.54 -23.23
C VAL A 75 7.83 -3.50 -23.69
N ASN A 76 7.52 -3.51 -25.00
CA ASN A 76 6.36 -2.79 -25.51
C ASN A 76 5.11 -3.65 -25.27
N TRP A 77 4.39 -3.34 -24.18
CA TRP A 77 3.24 -4.14 -23.78
C TRP A 77 2.04 -4.01 -24.71
N MET A 78 1.93 -2.90 -25.43
CA MET A 78 0.90 -2.76 -26.45
C MET A 78 1.13 -3.71 -27.62
N ASP A 79 2.38 -3.92 -28.02
CA ASP A 79 2.70 -4.90 -29.06
C ASP A 79 2.49 -6.35 -28.57
N GLU A 80 2.75 -6.63 -27.28
CA GLU A 80 2.51 -7.95 -26.71
C GLU A 80 1.03 -8.28 -26.59
N VAL A 81 0.21 -7.35 -26.10
CA VAL A 81 -1.24 -7.61 -25.95
C VAL A 81 -1.91 -7.78 -27.31
N LYS A 82 -1.47 -7.07 -28.36
CA LYS A 82 -1.99 -7.21 -29.72
C LYS A 82 -1.76 -8.59 -30.35
N LYS A 83 -0.85 -9.40 -29.81
CA LYS A 83 -0.63 -10.78 -30.27
C LYS A 83 -1.72 -11.75 -29.77
N ILE A 84 -2.49 -11.34 -28.77
CA ILE A 84 -3.56 -12.14 -28.19
C ILE A 84 -4.84 -11.91 -29.00
N ALA A 85 -5.52 -12.99 -29.38
CA ALA A 85 -6.83 -12.87 -30.03
C ALA A 85 -7.82 -12.12 -29.12
N ASP A 86 -8.69 -11.33 -29.71
CA ASP A 86 -9.77 -10.59 -29.04
C ASP A 86 -9.32 -9.68 -27.87
N TRP A 87 -8.04 -9.27 -27.85
CA TRP A 87 -7.47 -8.44 -26.80
C TRP A 87 -8.27 -7.15 -26.52
N ARG A 88 -9.03 -6.66 -27.50
CA ARG A 88 -9.89 -5.47 -27.37
C ARG A 88 -11.18 -5.73 -26.58
N CYS A 89 -11.46 -6.96 -26.15
CA CYS A 89 -12.63 -7.21 -25.28
C CYS A 89 -12.44 -6.54 -23.93
N VAL A 90 -11.20 -6.35 -23.44
CA VAL A 90 -10.92 -5.83 -22.11
C VAL A 90 -11.23 -4.33 -22.00
N TYR A 91 -12.09 -3.98 -21.06
CA TYR A 91 -12.39 -2.61 -20.63
C TYR A 91 -11.71 -2.29 -19.32
N HIS A 92 -11.36 -1.03 -19.12
CA HIS A 92 -10.86 -0.49 -17.87
C HIS A 92 -11.86 0.49 -17.26
N VAL A 93 -12.31 0.21 -16.04
CA VAL A 93 -13.10 1.14 -15.23
C VAL A 93 -12.14 1.80 -14.24
N VAL A 94 -11.75 3.04 -14.51
CA VAL A 94 -10.83 3.79 -13.66
C VAL A 94 -11.64 4.61 -12.66
N LEU A 95 -11.50 4.32 -11.38
CA LEU A 95 -12.18 5.02 -10.28
C LEU A 95 -11.19 5.98 -9.61
N LEU A 96 -11.49 7.28 -9.63
CA LEU A 96 -10.69 8.38 -9.09
C LEU A 96 -11.50 9.13 -8.01
N PRO A 97 -11.53 8.64 -6.77
CA PRO A 97 -12.19 9.36 -5.67
C PRO A 97 -11.38 10.60 -5.28
N THR A 98 -12.04 11.74 -5.09
CA THR A 98 -11.42 13.02 -4.75
C THR A 98 -12.14 13.73 -3.61
N TYR A 99 -11.39 14.45 -2.77
CA TYR A 99 -11.90 15.29 -1.70
C TYR A 99 -10.92 16.41 -1.37
N GLY A 100 -11.13 17.59 -1.96
CA GLY A 100 -10.32 18.77 -1.70
C GLY A 100 -8.99 18.83 -2.47
N GLU A 101 -8.72 17.88 -3.38
CA GLU A 101 -7.59 17.97 -4.29
C GLU A 101 -7.82 19.06 -5.35
N SER A 102 -6.72 19.66 -5.84
CA SER A 102 -6.79 20.72 -6.83
C SER A 102 -7.18 20.19 -8.21
N LEU A 103 -7.70 21.09 -9.05
CA LEU A 103 -8.02 20.78 -10.45
C LEU A 103 -6.84 20.18 -11.20
N GLU A 104 -5.62 20.70 -10.94
CA GLU A 104 -4.40 20.26 -11.60
C GLU A 104 -4.12 18.77 -11.35
N ILE A 105 -4.30 18.31 -10.11
CA ILE A 105 -4.08 16.89 -9.73
C ILE A 105 -5.06 15.99 -10.48
N ILE A 106 -6.35 16.34 -10.48
CA ILE A 106 -7.38 15.56 -11.17
C ILE A 106 -7.14 15.56 -12.68
N HIS A 107 -6.77 16.72 -13.24
CA HIS A 107 -6.47 16.86 -14.67
C HIS A 107 -5.25 16.03 -15.07
N GLU A 108 -4.17 16.03 -14.28
CA GLU A 108 -2.98 15.21 -14.53
C GLU A 108 -3.28 13.70 -14.51
N ALA A 109 -4.12 13.26 -13.57
CA ALA A 109 -4.55 11.85 -13.50
C ALA A 109 -5.36 11.46 -14.76
N LEU A 110 -6.36 12.25 -15.15
CA LEU A 110 -7.13 12.01 -16.37
C LEU A 110 -6.26 12.05 -17.62
N HIS A 111 -5.32 13.00 -17.70
CA HIS A 111 -4.37 13.12 -18.79
C HIS A 111 -3.44 11.89 -18.88
N ALA A 112 -3.03 11.33 -17.73
CA ALA A 112 -2.22 10.11 -17.72
C ALA A 112 -3.01 8.89 -18.28
N VAL A 113 -4.29 8.77 -17.97
CA VAL A 113 -5.16 7.73 -18.54
C VAL A 113 -5.35 7.96 -20.05
N ALA A 114 -5.62 9.21 -20.48
CA ALA A 114 -5.83 9.57 -21.88
C ALA A 114 -4.58 9.33 -22.76
N ASN A 115 -3.38 9.49 -22.19
CA ASN A 115 -2.11 9.24 -22.86
C ASN A 115 -1.62 7.79 -22.76
N SER A 116 -2.43 6.89 -22.21
CA SER A 116 -2.11 5.47 -22.22
C SER A 116 -1.94 4.94 -23.65
N THR A 117 -1.03 3.98 -23.85
CA THR A 117 -0.91 3.27 -25.12
C THR A 117 -2.10 2.34 -25.40
N TYR A 118 -2.91 2.02 -24.40
CA TYR A 118 -4.14 1.24 -24.53
C TYR A 118 -5.25 2.11 -25.15
N PRO A 119 -6.16 1.56 -25.97
CA PRO A 119 -7.15 2.38 -26.68
C PRO A 119 -8.12 3.12 -25.76
N ASN A 120 -8.28 4.42 -25.98
CA ASN A 120 -9.13 5.27 -25.15
C ASN A 120 -10.63 4.90 -25.19
N ASP A 121 -11.08 4.29 -26.28
CA ASP A 121 -12.44 3.75 -26.40
C ASP A 121 -12.73 2.50 -25.54
N ARG A 122 -11.75 2.09 -24.74
CA ARG A 122 -11.83 1.00 -23.75
C ARG A 122 -11.80 1.48 -22.30
N PHE A 123 -11.77 2.78 -22.09
CA PHE A 123 -11.82 3.36 -20.75
C PHE A 123 -13.19 3.90 -20.39
N ILE A 124 -13.69 3.51 -19.24
CA ILE A 124 -14.80 4.12 -18.52
C ILE A 124 -14.17 4.79 -17.29
N VAL A 125 -14.10 6.12 -17.28
CA VAL A 125 -13.44 6.86 -16.21
C VAL A 125 -14.49 7.51 -15.32
N VAL A 126 -14.37 7.31 -14.02
CA VAL A 126 -15.28 7.86 -13.02
C VAL A 126 -14.49 8.73 -12.06
N VAL A 127 -14.87 9.99 -11.95
CA VAL A 127 -14.35 10.92 -10.95
C VAL A 127 -15.42 11.10 -9.87
N GLY A 128 -15.10 10.73 -8.63
CA GLY A 128 -16.03 10.73 -7.51
C GLY A 128 -15.73 11.81 -6.50
N GLY A 129 -16.51 12.88 -6.46
CA GLY A 129 -16.47 13.91 -5.42
C GLY A 129 -17.25 13.51 -4.16
N GLU A 130 -17.10 14.31 -3.12
CA GLU A 130 -17.82 14.21 -1.85
C GLU A 130 -18.68 15.46 -1.67
N GLU A 131 -19.93 15.35 -1.21
CA GLU A 131 -20.83 16.48 -0.92
C GLU A 131 -20.18 17.55 -0.01
N GLY A 132 -19.11 17.16 0.73
CA GLY A 132 -18.33 18.07 1.55
C GLY A 132 -17.52 19.11 0.80
N ASP A 133 -17.28 18.88 -0.49
CA ASP A 133 -16.50 19.73 -1.39
C ASP A 133 -17.27 20.03 -2.70
N GLU A 134 -18.61 20.03 -2.64
CA GLU A 134 -19.50 20.11 -3.80
C GLU A 134 -19.19 21.33 -4.69
N GLU A 135 -18.98 22.52 -4.10
CA GLU A 135 -18.77 23.77 -4.86
C GLU A 135 -17.49 23.68 -5.73
N ASN A 136 -16.38 23.22 -5.17
CA ASN A 136 -15.14 23.06 -5.93
C ASN A 136 -15.27 21.97 -6.97
N PHE A 137 -15.85 20.81 -6.59
CA PHE A 137 -16.00 19.67 -7.47
C PHE A 137 -16.86 19.99 -8.71
N GLU A 138 -17.99 20.70 -8.54
CA GLU A 138 -18.83 21.10 -9.67
C GLU A 138 -18.14 22.08 -10.60
N ASN A 139 -17.37 23.03 -10.08
CA ASN A 139 -16.55 23.92 -10.89
C ASN A 139 -15.50 23.13 -11.71
N TYR A 140 -14.84 22.15 -11.11
CA TYR A 140 -13.86 21.31 -11.78
C TYR A 140 -14.50 20.39 -12.81
N ARG A 141 -15.65 19.82 -12.50
CA ARG A 141 -16.41 18.95 -13.40
C ARG A 141 -16.66 19.61 -14.74
N LEU A 142 -17.16 20.86 -14.74
CA LEU A 142 -17.46 21.59 -15.98
C LEU A 142 -16.23 21.81 -16.86
N MET A 143 -15.08 22.05 -16.25
CA MET A 143 -13.80 22.21 -16.96
C MET A 143 -13.32 20.87 -17.52
N LEU A 144 -13.32 19.83 -16.70
CA LEU A 144 -12.83 18.51 -17.07
C LEU A 144 -13.70 17.83 -18.12
N GLU A 145 -15.02 17.97 -18.03
CA GLU A 145 -15.97 17.49 -19.07
C GLU A 145 -15.62 18.08 -20.43
N LYS A 146 -15.34 19.38 -20.49
CA LYS A 146 -14.97 20.06 -21.73
C LYS A 146 -13.60 19.63 -22.25
N ASP A 147 -12.60 19.54 -21.36
CA ASP A 147 -11.22 19.24 -21.75
C ASP A 147 -11.02 17.78 -22.22
N PHE A 148 -11.85 16.86 -21.72
CA PHE A 148 -11.81 15.44 -22.07
C PHE A 148 -13.03 14.95 -22.86
N GLU A 149 -13.80 15.88 -23.47
CA GLU A 149 -14.95 15.52 -24.30
C GLU A 149 -14.55 14.55 -25.42
N GLY A 150 -15.24 13.41 -25.52
CA GLY A 150 -14.97 12.39 -26.54
C GLY A 150 -13.64 11.65 -26.44
N THR A 151 -12.87 11.88 -25.34
CA THR A 151 -11.56 11.22 -25.15
C THR A 151 -11.72 9.76 -24.75
N PHE A 152 -12.64 9.44 -23.85
CA PHE A 152 -12.88 8.09 -23.33
C PHE A 152 -14.17 7.48 -23.91
N LYS A 153 -14.35 6.15 -23.75
CA LYS A 153 -15.65 5.53 -24.03
C LYS A 153 -16.76 6.21 -23.22
N HIS A 154 -16.48 6.46 -21.94
CA HIS A 154 -17.36 7.19 -21.04
C HIS A 154 -16.57 7.92 -19.96
N LEU A 155 -16.91 9.17 -19.68
CA LEU A 155 -16.42 9.95 -18.56
C LEU A 155 -17.61 10.31 -17.67
N MET A 156 -17.56 9.85 -16.43
CA MET A 156 -18.64 10.02 -15.46
C MET A 156 -18.15 10.81 -14.25
N PHE A 157 -18.97 11.73 -13.77
CA PHE A 157 -18.76 12.44 -12.51
C PHE A 157 -19.85 12.05 -11.52
N THR A 158 -19.48 11.67 -10.32
CA THR A 158 -20.41 11.25 -9.26
C THR A 158 -20.18 12.07 -8.01
N MET A 159 -21.22 12.30 -7.23
CA MET A 159 -21.18 12.98 -5.95
C MET A 159 -21.63 12.03 -4.84
N HIS A 160 -20.74 11.68 -3.93
CA HIS A 160 -21.06 10.83 -2.78
C HIS A 160 -21.76 11.66 -1.68
N PRO A 161 -23.01 11.32 -1.29
CA PRO A 161 -23.75 12.08 -0.29
C PRO A 161 -23.18 11.90 1.12
N LYS A 162 -23.32 12.90 1.97
CA LYS A 162 -22.98 12.81 3.38
C LYS A 162 -24.03 12.06 4.18
N GLY A 163 -23.60 11.41 5.24
CA GLY A 163 -24.48 10.91 6.29
C GLY A 163 -25.26 9.65 5.94
N ILE A 164 -24.80 8.87 4.98
CA ILE A 164 -25.40 7.56 4.69
C ILE A 164 -25.22 6.66 5.93
N PRO A 165 -26.30 6.11 6.50
CA PRO A 165 -26.21 5.26 7.68
C PRO A 165 -25.34 4.03 7.44
N GLY A 166 -24.39 3.76 8.36
CA GLY A 166 -23.48 2.62 8.27
C GLY A 166 -22.24 2.85 7.43
N GLU A 167 -22.08 4.04 6.86
CA GLU A 167 -20.88 4.43 6.10
C GLU A 167 -20.00 5.38 6.90
N MET A 168 -18.69 5.23 6.73
CA MET A 168 -17.68 6.16 7.20
C MET A 168 -17.25 7.03 6.02
N GLN A 169 -17.35 8.34 6.14
CA GLN A 169 -16.90 9.25 5.09
C GLN A 169 -15.42 9.01 4.79
N GLY A 170 -15.11 8.71 3.53
CA GLY A 170 -13.76 8.43 3.08
C GLY A 170 -13.70 7.67 1.76
N LYS A 171 -12.50 7.31 1.34
CA LYS A 171 -12.23 6.68 0.04
C LYS A 171 -13.08 5.41 -0.18
N GLY A 172 -13.21 4.54 0.84
CA GLY A 172 -13.93 3.26 0.71
C GLY A 172 -15.42 3.43 0.39
N SER A 173 -16.12 4.36 1.09
CA SER A 173 -17.52 4.67 0.84
C SER A 173 -17.72 5.33 -0.53
N ASN A 174 -16.82 6.24 -0.93
CA ASN A 174 -16.86 6.86 -2.24
C ASN A 174 -16.63 5.84 -3.37
N LEU A 175 -15.63 4.95 -3.24
CA LEU A 175 -15.40 3.87 -4.21
C LEU A 175 -16.63 2.97 -4.37
N LYS A 176 -17.31 2.64 -3.28
CA LYS A 176 -18.55 1.87 -3.32
C LYS A 176 -19.67 2.63 -4.07
N TRP A 177 -19.81 3.93 -3.79
CA TRP A 177 -20.78 4.78 -4.47
C TRP A 177 -20.51 4.87 -5.97
N MET A 178 -19.27 5.16 -6.36
CA MET A 178 -18.84 5.21 -7.75
C MET A 178 -19.08 3.88 -8.47
N ALA A 179 -18.71 2.76 -7.83
CA ALA A 179 -18.96 1.43 -8.37
C ALA A 179 -20.44 1.15 -8.60
N GLY A 180 -21.32 1.56 -7.68
CA GLY A 180 -22.76 1.45 -7.86
C GLY A 180 -23.26 2.26 -9.06
N LYS A 181 -22.72 3.47 -9.27
CA LYS A 181 -23.12 4.32 -10.40
C LYS A 181 -22.62 3.80 -11.74
N VAL A 182 -21.37 3.34 -11.80
CA VAL A 182 -20.85 2.76 -13.05
C VAL A 182 -21.47 1.40 -13.37
N HIS A 183 -21.95 0.67 -12.36
CA HIS A 183 -22.69 -0.58 -12.56
C HIS A 183 -23.96 -0.34 -13.41
N GLU A 184 -24.74 0.70 -13.08
CA GLU A 184 -25.93 1.08 -13.85
C GLU A 184 -25.59 1.32 -15.35
N TYR A 185 -24.44 1.91 -15.63
CA TYR A 185 -23.94 2.16 -16.99
C TYR A 185 -23.50 0.87 -17.69
N ILE A 186 -22.72 0.01 -16.99
CA ILE A 186 -22.23 -1.26 -17.53
C ILE A 186 -23.39 -2.17 -17.95
N ASP A 187 -24.44 -2.25 -17.13
CA ASP A 187 -25.64 -3.02 -17.42
C ASP A 187 -26.41 -2.47 -18.62
N ALA A 188 -26.54 -1.14 -18.71
CA ALA A 188 -27.23 -0.48 -19.83
C ALA A 188 -26.49 -0.66 -21.17
N GLU A 189 -25.16 -0.75 -21.15
CA GLU A 189 -24.32 -0.99 -22.32
C GLU A 189 -24.10 -2.49 -22.62
N GLU A 190 -24.67 -3.39 -21.79
CA GLU A 190 -24.54 -4.85 -21.90
C GLU A 190 -23.08 -5.32 -21.98
N ILE A 191 -22.13 -4.66 -21.24
CA ILE A 191 -20.72 -5.04 -21.24
C ILE A 191 -20.52 -6.26 -20.32
N PRO A 192 -19.94 -7.38 -20.82
CA PRO A 192 -19.73 -8.56 -20.01
C PRO A 192 -18.81 -8.28 -18.81
N TYR A 193 -19.20 -8.68 -17.62
CA TYR A 193 -18.45 -8.42 -16.38
C TYR A 193 -17.06 -9.07 -16.37
N GLU A 194 -16.93 -10.22 -17.03
CA GLU A 194 -15.68 -10.96 -17.22
C GLU A 194 -14.68 -10.23 -18.10
N ASP A 195 -15.09 -9.22 -18.86
CA ASP A 195 -14.22 -8.45 -19.75
C ASP A 195 -13.77 -7.12 -19.12
N ILE A 196 -14.13 -6.86 -17.86
CA ILE A 196 -13.87 -5.57 -17.21
C ILE A 196 -12.86 -5.70 -16.08
N LEU A 197 -11.84 -4.84 -16.11
CA LEU A 197 -10.93 -4.56 -15.01
C LEU A 197 -11.28 -3.23 -14.36
N VAL A 198 -11.27 -3.21 -13.03
CA VAL A 198 -11.43 -2.00 -12.22
C VAL A 198 -10.08 -1.55 -11.73
N ASP A 199 -9.75 -0.31 -11.95
CA ASP A 199 -8.54 0.36 -11.49
C ASP A 199 -8.94 1.36 -10.38
N ALA A 200 -8.84 0.95 -9.11
CA ALA A 200 -9.15 1.79 -7.96
C ALA A 200 -7.90 2.61 -7.59
N PHE A 201 -7.81 3.81 -8.11
CA PHE A 201 -6.65 4.68 -7.98
C PHE A 201 -6.89 5.79 -6.97
N ASP A 202 -5.84 6.23 -6.26
CA ASP A 202 -5.85 7.53 -5.63
C ASP A 202 -5.80 8.59 -6.73
N VAL A 203 -6.44 9.73 -6.52
CA VAL A 203 -6.62 10.74 -7.57
C VAL A 203 -5.31 11.39 -8.04
N ASP A 204 -4.24 11.31 -7.23
CA ASP A 204 -2.88 11.75 -7.57
C ASP A 204 -2.06 10.70 -8.36
N THR A 205 -2.71 9.60 -8.77
CA THR A 205 -2.04 8.49 -9.42
C THR A 205 -1.80 8.76 -10.91
N ILE A 206 -0.54 8.80 -11.29
CA ILE A 206 -0.09 8.89 -12.69
C ILE A 206 0.43 7.51 -13.10
N ALA A 207 -0.37 6.77 -13.85
CA ALA A 207 0.01 5.45 -14.35
C ALA A 207 1.05 5.56 -15.47
N HIS A 208 2.00 4.61 -15.51
CA HIS A 208 2.92 4.48 -16.66
C HIS A 208 2.13 4.29 -17.94
N GLU A 209 2.56 4.90 -19.06
CA GLU A 209 1.85 4.89 -20.36
C GLU A 209 1.43 3.50 -20.85
N GLN A 210 2.19 2.45 -20.51
CA GLN A 210 1.92 1.06 -20.89
C GLN A 210 1.25 0.26 -19.77
N TYR A 211 0.83 0.89 -18.67
CA TYR A 211 0.25 0.19 -17.51
C TYR A 211 -0.97 -0.63 -17.89
N PHE A 212 -1.95 -0.03 -18.53
CA PHE A 212 -3.21 -0.68 -18.89
C PHE A 212 -3.02 -1.77 -19.97
N ALA A 213 -2.12 -1.55 -20.92
CA ALA A 213 -1.75 -2.58 -21.90
C ALA A 213 -1.11 -3.81 -21.22
N LYS A 214 -0.21 -3.58 -20.24
CA LYS A 214 0.37 -4.66 -19.45
C LYS A 214 -0.68 -5.35 -18.60
N LEU A 215 -1.61 -4.61 -18.00
CA LEU A 215 -2.67 -5.15 -17.16
C LEU A 215 -3.61 -6.03 -17.99
N ALA A 216 -4.05 -5.56 -19.17
CA ALA A 216 -4.85 -6.35 -20.10
C ALA A 216 -4.09 -7.61 -20.56
N HIS A 217 -2.78 -7.52 -20.85
CA HIS A 217 -1.96 -8.67 -21.18
C HIS A 217 -1.94 -9.70 -20.03
N LEU A 218 -1.73 -9.27 -18.80
CA LEU A 218 -1.77 -10.15 -17.62
C LEU A 218 -3.14 -10.82 -17.47
N PHE A 219 -4.20 -10.03 -17.56
CA PHE A 219 -5.57 -10.51 -17.45
C PHE A 219 -5.88 -11.60 -18.47
N LEU A 220 -5.49 -11.41 -19.71
CA LEU A 220 -5.75 -12.35 -20.81
C LEU A 220 -4.82 -13.60 -20.80
N THR A 221 -3.70 -13.56 -20.07
CA THR A 221 -2.72 -14.66 -20.04
C THR A 221 -2.67 -15.43 -18.72
N GLU A 222 -3.34 -14.94 -17.66
CA GLU A 222 -3.44 -15.63 -16.41
C GLU A 222 -4.37 -16.84 -16.47
N ASP A 223 -4.03 -17.93 -15.77
CA ASP A 223 -4.87 -19.13 -15.73
C ASP A 223 -6.26 -18.91 -15.14
N LYS A 224 -6.35 -17.97 -14.17
CA LYS A 224 -7.58 -17.62 -13.46
C LYS A 224 -7.68 -16.11 -13.30
N PRO A 225 -7.92 -15.36 -14.40
CA PRO A 225 -7.89 -13.90 -14.35
C PRO A 225 -8.94 -13.31 -13.40
N LEU A 226 -10.13 -13.90 -13.32
CA LEU A 226 -11.21 -13.46 -12.43
C LEU A 226 -10.97 -13.80 -10.95
N ARG A 227 -9.84 -14.49 -10.63
CA ARG A 227 -9.42 -14.87 -9.28
C ARG A 227 -8.14 -14.17 -8.85
N SER A 228 -7.86 -12.99 -9.44
CA SER A 228 -6.66 -12.22 -9.13
C SER A 228 -6.93 -10.73 -9.08
N SER A 229 -6.46 -10.06 -8.03
CA SER A 229 -6.18 -8.63 -8.10
C SER A 229 -4.79 -8.40 -8.68
N TYR A 230 -4.50 -7.17 -9.09
CA TYR A 230 -3.25 -6.78 -9.74
C TYR A 230 -2.65 -5.59 -9.00
N GLN A 231 -1.40 -5.75 -8.52
CA GLN A 231 -0.73 -4.70 -7.76
C GLN A 231 0.44 -4.14 -8.56
N PRO A 232 0.42 -2.84 -8.91
CA PRO A 232 1.57 -2.14 -9.48
C PRO A 232 2.66 -1.83 -8.45
N LEU A 233 3.80 -1.34 -8.93
CA LEU A 233 4.80 -0.72 -8.08
C LEU A 233 4.43 0.75 -7.86
N THR A 234 4.11 1.11 -6.63
CA THR A 234 3.85 2.52 -6.27
C THR A 234 5.14 3.27 -6.02
N LEU A 235 5.35 4.35 -6.78
CA LEU A 235 6.47 5.27 -6.64
C LEU A 235 5.94 6.64 -6.18
N PHE A 236 6.30 7.07 -4.99
CA PHE A 236 5.97 8.42 -4.50
C PHE A 236 6.94 9.44 -5.09
N SER A 237 6.79 9.74 -6.37
CA SER A 237 7.82 10.46 -7.13
C SER A 237 7.35 11.77 -7.76
N ASN A 238 6.04 12.08 -7.80
CA ASN A 238 5.53 13.27 -8.48
C ASN A 238 6.16 14.56 -7.90
N ASN A 239 6.18 14.69 -6.57
CA ASN A 239 6.74 15.84 -5.85
C ASN A 239 8.02 15.54 -5.03
N ILE A 240 8.69 14.41 -5.27
CA ILE A 240 9.81 13.92 -4.45
C ILE A 240 10.99 14.91 -4.35
N TRP A 241 11.17 15.77 -5.35
CA TRP A 241 12.25 16.74 -5.40
C TRP A 241 12.02 17.94 -4.46
N THR A 242 10.78 18.26 -4.13
CA THR A 242 10.38 19.35 -3.23
C THR A 242 10.08 18.88 -1.82
N ALA A 243 9.65 17.63 -1.67
CA ALA A 243 9.30 17.03 -0.39
C ALA A 243 10.42 17.16 0.66
N THR A 244 10.08 17.20 1.93
CA THR A 244 11.05 17.26 3.04
C THR A 244 11.80 15.93 3.22
N ALA A 245 13.00 15.96 3.79
CA ALA A 245 13.83 14.75 3.96
C ALA A 245 13.12 13.61 4.70
N PRO A 246 12.42 13.82 5.85
CA PRO A 246 11.67 12.74 6.50
C PRO A 246 10.58 12.14 5.63
N VAL A 247 9.87 12.96 4.86
CA VAL A 247 8.83 12.50 3.92
C VAL A 247 9.47 11.66 2.81
N ARG A 248 10.58 12.11 2.21
CA ARG A 248 11.30 11.34 1.19
C ARG A 248 11.76 9.97 1.69
N ILE A 249 12.36 9.91 2.89
CA ILE A 249 12.82 8.66 3.50
C ILE A 249 11.64 7.71 3.69
N SER A 250 10.51 8.20 4.22
CA SER A 250 9.30 7.41 4.41
C SER A 250 8.74 6.91 3.07
N SER A 251 8.68 7.75 2.06
CA SER A 251 8.18 7.42 0.72
C SER A 251 9.03 6.34 0.04
N PHE A 252 10.36 6.49 0.07
CA PHE A 252 11.26 5.45 -0.45
C PHE A 252 11.17 4.15 0.36
N GLY A 253 11.04 4.24 1.69
CA GLY A 253 10.84 3.09 2.55
C GLY A 253 9.59 2.29 2.16
N THR A 254 8.47 2.98 1.90
CA THR A 254 7.22 2.37 1.44
C THR A 254 7.38 1.74 0.05
N THR A 255 7.99 2.44 -0.90
CA THR A 255 8.29 1.92 -2.24
C THR A 255 9.14 0.65 -2.17
N PHE A 256 10.20 0.64 -1.37
CA PHE A 256 11.07 -0.53 -1.23
C PHE A 256 10.39 -1.70 -0.56
N TRP A 257 9.57 -1.42 0.47
CA TRP A 257 8.76 -2.43 1.12
C TRP A 257 7.81 -3.10 0.11
N LEU A 258 7.06 -2.32 -0.66
CA LEU A 258 6.15 -2.84 -1.68
C LEU A 258 6.91 -3.61 -2.76
N LEU A 259 8.05 -3.10 -3.23
CA LEU A 259 8.90 -3.78 -4.20
C LEU A 259 9.33 -5.16 -3.68
N GLY A 260 9.68 -5.26 -2.40
CA GLY A 260 9.99 -6.54 -1.74
C GLY A 260 8.79 -7.47 -1.64
N GLU A 261 7.56 -6.94 -1.48
CA GLU A 261 6.32 -7.74 -1.47
C GLU A 261 5.96 -8.25 -2.86
N LEU A 262 6.17 -7.48 -3.94
CA LEU A 262 5.84 -7.88 -5.31
C LEU A 262 6.47 -9.20 -5.77
N VAL A 263 7.57 -9.66 -5.19
CA VAL A 263 8.19 -10.97 -5.49
C VAL A 263 7.69 -12.10 -4.60
N ARG A 264 6.69 -11.82 -3.75
CA ARG A 264 6.09 -12.79 -2.81
C ARG A 264 4.57 -12.84 -2.95
N PRO A 265 4.05 -13.15 -4.15
CA PRO A 265 2.61 -13.09 -4.42
C PRO A 265 1.79 -14.02 -3.53
N GLU A 266 2.40 -15.07 -2.96
CA GLU A 266 1.73 -16.03 -2.06
C GLU A 266 1.26 -15.45 -0.72
N ARG A 267 1.70 -14.23 -0.37
CA ARG A 267 1.31 -13.53 0.86
C ARG A 267 0.88 -12.09 0.64
N MET A 268 0.87 -11.65 -0.62
CA MET A 268 0.60 -10.28 -0.99
C MET A 268 -0.86 -9.90 -0.76
N TRP A 269 -1.07 -8.65 -0.38
CA TRP A 269 -2.35 -7.97 -0.31
C TRP A 269 -2.37 -6.89 -1.38
N THR A 270 -3.53 -6.30 -1.63
CA THR A 270 -3.64 -5.06 -2.38
C THR A 270 -3.37 -3.86 -1.49
N PHE A 271 -2.81 -2.83 -2.08
CA PHE A 271 -2.53 -1.53 -1.48
C PHE A 271 -2.98 -0.44 -2.45
N SER A 272 -2.84 0.82 -2.08
CA SER A 272 -3.26 1.95 -2.90
C SER A 272 -2.95 1.78 -4.39
N SER A 273 -3.90 2.18 -5.23
CA SER A 273 -3.79 2.18 -6.69
C SER A 273 -3.57 0.78 -7.29
N HIS A 274 -4.47 -0.11 -6.98
CA HIS A 274 -4.49 -1.48 -7.49
C HIS A 274 -5.65 -1.71 -8.47
N SER A 275 -5.61 -2.87 -9.14
CA SER A 275 -6.65 -3.27 -10.08
C SER A 275 -7.25 -4.62 -9.72
N MET A 276 -8.48 -4.88 -10.15
CA MET A 276 -9.20 -6.13 -9.90
C MET A 276 -10.28 -6.38 -10.96
N PRO A 277 -10.75 -7.63 -11.15
CA PRO A 277 -11.88 -7.92 -12.04
C PRO A 277 -13.17 -7.28 -11.52
N TRP A 278 -13.98 -6.72 -12.42
CA TRP A 278 -15.31 -6.21 -12.10
C TRP A 278 -16.21 -7.30 -11.51
N GLN A 279 -16.16 -8.49 -12.10
CA GLN A 279 -16.92 -9.65 -11.59
C GLN A 279 -16.64 -9.89 -10.10
N MET A 280 -15.38 -9.85 -9.67
CA MET A 280 -15.03 -10.04 -8.26
C MET A 280 -15.60 -8.92 -7.39
N LEU A 281 -15.49 -7.66 -7.84
CA LEU A 281 -15.98 -6.51 -7.11
C LEU A 281 -17.51 -6.58 -6.88
N VAL A 282 -18.24 -7.04 -7.89
CA VAL A 282 -19.71 -7.29 -7.79
C VAL A 282 -19.99 -8.47 -6.86
N ASP A 283 -19.28 -9.58 -7.02
CA ASP A 283 -19.48 -10.80 -6.22
C ASP A 283 -19.32 -10.55 -4.70
N VAL A 284 -18.43 -9.63 -4.32
CA VAL A 284 -18.20 -9.29 -2.89
C VAL A 284 -19.05 -8.12 -2.39
N GLY A 285 -19.86 -7.50 -3.25
CA GLY A 285 -20.73 -6.37 -2.90
C GLY A 285 -19.99 -5.04 -2.75
N TYR A 286 -18.94 -4.84 -3.54
CA TYR A 286 -18.07 -3.66 -3.59
C TYR A 286 -17.17 -3.50 -2.35
N HIS A 287 -16.52 -2.33 -2.25
CA HIS A 287 -15.71 -2.00 -1.07
C HIS A 287 -16.58 -1.87 0.17
N GLU A 288 -16.09 -2.36 1.32
CA GLU A 288 -16.73 -2.11 2.61
C GLU A 288 -16.62 -0.60 2.93
N PRO A 289 -17.75 0.09 3.22
CA PRO A 289 -17.76 1.55 3.34
C PRO A 289 -17.50 2.07 4.75
N ASP A 290 -17.28 1.20 5.74
CA ASP A 290 -17.23 1.53 7.16
C ASP A 290 -15.83 1.41 7.76
N LEU A 291 -14.77 1.46 6.91
CA LEU A 291 -13.39 1.29 7.33
C LEU A 291 -12.40 2.19 6.57
N VAL A 292 -11.18 2.31 7.11
CA VAL A 292 -10.11 3.19 6.58
C VAL A 292 -9.11 2.44 5.70
N SER A 293 -9.09 1.11 5.78
CA SER A 293 -8.10 0.26 5.12
C SER A 293 -8.73 -0.54 3.96
N GLU A 294 -9.58 0.12 3.18
CA GLU A 294 -10.37 -0.44 2.08
C GLU A 294 -9.52 -1.14 1.02
N ASP A 295 -8.37 -0.54 0.65
CA ASP A 295 -7.47 -1.07 -0.37
C ASP A 295 -6.98 -2.49 -0.08
N SER A 296 -6.70 -2.79 1.19
CA SER A 296 -6.29 -4.13 1.61
C SER A 296 -7.48 -5.02 1.99
N ARG A 297 -8.58 -4.43 2.45
CA ARG A 297 -9.79 -5.15 2.78
C ARG A 297 -10.44 -5.81 1.58
N ILE A 298 -10.47 -5.14 0.44
CA ILE A 298 -11.08 -5.68 -0.79
C ILE A 298 -10.42 -6.99 -1.25
N PHE A 299 -9.08 -7.12 -1.10
CA PHE A 299 -8.40 -8.38 -1.33
C PHE A 299 -8.94 -9.49 -0.40
N MET A 300 -9.11 -9.18 0.89
CA MET A 300 -9.59 -10.16 1.86
C MET A 300 -11.06 -10.54 1.60
N GLN A 301 -11.91 -9.60 1.15
CA GLN A 301 -13.27 -9.91 0.72
C GLN A 301 -13.27 -10.92 -0.42
N GLY A 302 -12.49 -10.72 -1.48
CA GLY A 302 -12.33 -11.67 -2.57
C GLY A 302 -11.74 -13.01 -2.12
N PHE A 303 -10.71 -12.98 -1.26
CA PHE A 303 -10.09 -14.19 -0.72
C PHE A 303 -11.07 -15.06 0.10
N LEU A 304 -11.92 -14.42 0.89
CA LEU A 304 -12.96 -15.10 1.67
C LEU A 304 -14.09 -15.62 0.76
N HIS A 305 -14.59 -14.78 -0.14
CA HIS A 305 -15.67 -15.13 -1.05
C HIS A 305 -15.32 -16.37 -1.88
N TYR A 306 -14.09 -16.42 -2.39
CA TYR A 306 -13.61 -17.54 -3.20
C TYR A 306 -12.90 -18.65 -2.39
N GLU A 307 -13.16 -18.73 -1.10
CA GLU A 307 -12.71 -19.80 -0.20
C GLU A 307 -11.19 -20.05 -0.27
N GLY A 308 -10.41 -18.96 -0.44
CA GLY A 308 -8.95 -18.99 -0.52
C GLY A 308 -8.37 -19.19 -1.93
N ASP A 309 -9.21 -19.35 -2.96
CA ASP A 309 -8.79 -19.37 -4.37
C ASP A 309 -8.81 -17.96 -4.98
N TYR A 310 -8.11 -17.04 -4.34
CA TYR A 310 -7.90 -15.68 -4.79
C TYR A 310 -6.49 -15.21 -4.46
N ARG A 311 -5.87 -14.46 -5.36
CA ARG A 311 -4.47 -14.04 -5.23
C ARG A 311 -4.24 -12.59 -5.66
N VAL A 312 -3.02 -12.10 -5.49
CA VAL A 312 -2.57 -10.84 -6.07
C VAL A 312 -1.43 -11.12 -7.06
N THR A 313 -1.59 -10.64 -8.28
CA THR A 313 -0.59 -10.74 -9.35
C THR A 313 0.20 -9.43 -9.45
N PRO A 314 1.55 -9.48 -9.37
CA PRO A 314 2.38 -8.28 -9.48
C PRO A 314 2.44 -7.79 -10.93
N VAL A 315 2.24 -6.49 -11.15
CA VAL A 315 2.29 -5.88 -12.49
C VAL A 315 3.72 -5.51 -12.92
N TYR A 316 4.57 -5.12 -11.96
CA TYR A 316 5.96 -4.64 -12.19
C TYR A 316 6.07 -3.43 -13.14
N LEU A 317 5.01 -2.71 -13.42
CA LEU A 317 5.04 -1.36 -13.96
C LEU A 317 4.69 -0.36 -12.86
N PRO A 318 5.24 0.87 -12.91
CA PRO A 318 4.99 1.83 -11.85
C PRO A 318 3.67 2.57 -12.07
N VAL A 319 3.10 2.98 -10.94
CA VAL A 319 2.22 4.13 -10.83
C VAL A 319 2.93 5.16 -9.96
N HIS A 320 2.86 6.43 -10.36
CA HIS A 320 3.50 7.53 -9.65
C HIS A 320 2.46 8.27 -8.83
N MET A 321 2.80 8.60 -7.60
CA MET A 321 1.91 9.26 -6.63
C MET A 321 2.65 10.39 -5.93
N ASP A 322 1.90 11.23 -5.23
CA ASP A 322 2.46 12.30 -4.42
C ASP A 322 3.02 11.76 -3.10
N ALA A 323 4.21 12.20 -2.73
CA ALA A 323 4.66 12.13 -1.35
C ALA A 323 3.87 13.15 -0.53
N VAL A 324 3.39 12.75 0.65
CA VAL A 324 2.58 13.63 1.49
C VAL A 324 3.32 14.91 1.86
N GLU A 325 2.77 16.07 1.55
CA GLU A 325 3.43 17.36 1.76
C GLU A 325 2.48 18.35 2.46
N GLY A 326 3.05 19.33 3.13
CA GLY A 326 2.36 20.46 3.72
C GLY A 326 3.14 21.75 3.41
N GLU A 327 2.55 22.89 3.61
CA GLU A 327 3.13 24.20 3.29
C GLU A 327 4.46 24.49 4.00
N THR A 328 4.71 23.85 5.14
CA THR A 328 5.93 24.01 5.94
C THR A 328 6.52 22.66 6.34
N PHE A 329 7.79 22.66 6.77
CA PHE A 329 8.44 21.45 7.31
C PHE A 329 7.60 20.78 8.42
N TRP A 330 7.10 21.54 9.38
CA TRP A 330 6.29 21.01 10.48
C TRP A 330 4.91 20.55 10.03
N ALA A 331 4.32 21.22 9.05
CA ALA A 331 3.07 20.79 8.43
C ALA A 331 3.26 19.47 7.69
N SER A 332 4.37 19.29 6.97
CA SER A 332 4.72 18.03 6.30
C SER A 332 4.93 16.90 7.29
N LEU A 333 5.62 17.12 8.41
CA LEU A 333 5.77 16.11 9.47
C LEU A 333 4.42 15.72 10.09
N LYS A 334 3.55 16.70 10.34
CA LYS A 334 2.20 16.45 10.85
C LYS A 334 1.35 15.65 9.85
N ALA A 335 1.46 15.97 8.56
CA ALA A 335 0.78 15.24 7.49
C ALA A 335 1.30 13.81 7.38
N LEU A 336 2.63 13.62 7.42
CA LEU A 336 3.26 12.30 7.45
C LEU A 336 2.79 11.49 8.66
N TYR A 337 2.76 12.07 9.87
CA TYR A 337 2.24 11.39 11.05
C TYR A 337 0.77 10.96 10.87
N LYS A 338 -0.07 11.84 10.32
CA LYS A 338 -1.48 11.50 10.05
C LYS A 338 -1.61 10.35 9.05
N GLN A 339 -0.79 10.33 8.01
CA GLN A 339 -0.75 9.25 7.02
C GLN A 339 -0.33 7.93 7.66
N GLN A 340 0.79 7.92 8.41
CA GLN A 340 1.26 6.72 9.12
C GLN A 340 0.24 6.21 10.14
N ARG A 341 -0.41 7.12 10.87
CA ARG A 341 -1.49 6.77 11.79
C ARG A 341 -2.68 6.13 11.06
N ARG A 342 -3.06 6.66 9.88
CA ARG A 342 -4.12 6.06 9.05
C ARG A 342 -3.75 4.65 8.61
N TRP A 343 -2.52 4.43 8.16
CA TRP A 343 -2.05 3.10 7.76
C TRP A 343 -1.99 2.11 8.93
N ALA A 344 -1.70 2.59 10.14
CA ALA A 344 -1.72 1.77 11.35
C ALA A 344 -3.11 1.19 11.67
N TRP A 345 -4.21 1.80 11.20
CA TRP A 345 -5.55 1.24 11.31
C TRP A 345 -5.70 -0.11 10.62
N GLY A 346 -4.83 -0.46 9.68
CA GLY A 346 -4.79 -1.80 9.10
C GLY A 346 -4.70 -2.94 10.12
N VAL A 347 -4.35 -2.65 11.37
CA VAL A 347 -4.39 -3.60 12.50
C VAL A 347 -5.78 -4.23 12.69
N GLU A 348 -6.85 -3.57 12.27
CA GLU A 348 -8.24 -4.05 12.33
C GLU A 348 -8.48 -5.33 11.49
N HIS A 349 -7.60 -5.61 10.53
CA HIS A 349 -7.69 -6.86 9.77
C HIS A 349 -7.43 -8.10 10.62
N LEU A 350 -6.70 -8.00 11.74
CA LEU A 350 -6.40 -9.15 12.59
C LEU A 350 -7.68 -9.76 13.21
N PRO A 351 -8.47 -9.02 13.98
CA PRO A 351 -9.73 -9.54 14.52
C PRO A 351 -10.72 -9.96 13.43
N TYR A 352 -10.78 -9.22 12.34
CA TYR A 352 -11.60 -9.58 11.17
C TYR A 352 -11.20 -10.94 10.60
N MET A 353 -9.94 -11.16 10.27
CA MET A 353 -9.46 -12.45 9.76
C MET A 353 -9.73 -13.59 10.74
N ILE A 354 -9.53 -13.37 12.05
CA ILE A 354 -9.78 -14.41 13.06
C ILE A 354 -11.25 -14.79 13.09
N ALA A 355 -12.15 -13.82 12.97
CA ALA A 355 -13.60 -14.04 12.96
C ALA A 355 -14.03 -14.76 11.66
N GLU A 356 -13.64 -14.22 10.50
CA GLU A 356 -14.07 -14.72 9.20
C GLU A 356 -13.47 -16.10 8.86
N PHE A 357 -12.20 -16.36 9.17
CA PHE A 357 -11.59 -17.67 8.93
C PHE A 357 -12.26 -18.82 9.67
N ARG A 358 -13.02 -18.54 10.73
CA ARG A 358 -13.85 -19.54 11.43
C ARG A 358 -15.09 -19.89 10.64
N LYS A 359 -15.68 -18.92 9.94
CA LYS A 359 -16.87 -19.09 9.10
C LYS A 359 -16.56 -19.78 7.77
N HIS A 360 -15.29 -19.75 7.31
CA HIS A 360 -14.83 -20.30 6.05
C HIS A 360 -13.97 -21.55 6.24
N PRO A 361 -14.51 -22.73 6.63
CA PRO A 361 -13.74 -23.93 6.94
C PRO A 361 -13.01 -24.54 5.75
N LYS A 362 -13.46 -24.27 4.53
CA LYS A 362 -12.84 -24.77 3.29
C LYS A 362 -11.47 -24.13 3.02
N ILE A 363 -11.21 -22.92 3.49
CA ILE A 363 -9.90 -22.28 3.33
C ILE A 363 -8.84 -23.12 4.05
N PRO A 364 -7.74 -23.54 3.37
CA PRO A 364 -6.70 -24.34 3.97
C PRO A 364 -6.07 -23.68 5.21
N LYS A 365 -5.92 -24.45 6.30
CA LYS A 365 -5.33 -23.96 7.57
C LYS A 365 -3.95 -23.34 7.38
N ARG A 366 -3.16 -23.80 6.39
CA ARG A 366 -1.85 -23.23 6.05
C ARG A 366 -1.97 -21.80 5.57
N LEU A 367 -2.95 -21.48 4.71
CA LEU A 367 -3.18 -20.12 4.20
C LEU A 367 -3.66 -19.20 5.32
N LYS A 368 -4.65 -19.64 6.13
CA LYS A 368 -5.13 -18.88 7.29
C LYS A 368 -3.98 -18.50 8.22
N ARG A 369 -3.14 -19.48 8.59
CA ARG A 369 -1.97 -19.25 9.48
C ARG A 369 -0.95 -18.33 8.81
N ARG A 370 -0.72 -18.42 7.50
CA ARG A 370 0.20 -17.56 6.76
C ARG A 370 -0.26 -16.10 6.85
N PHE A 371 -1.51 -15.81 6.50
CA PHE A 371 -2.03 -14.44 6.51
C PHE A 371 -2.07 -13.86 7.93
N LEU A 372 -2.56 -14.62 8.92
CA LEU A 372 -2.56 -14.18 10.31
C LEU A 372 -1.15 -13.90 10.85
N PHE A 373 -0.20 -14.80 10.59
CA PHE A 373 1.17 -14.63 11.04
C PHE A 373 1.84 -13.43 10.37
N ASN A 374 1.76 -13.32 9.04
CA ASN A 374 2.39 -12.21 8.32
C ASN A 374 1.83 -10.86 8.75
N HIS A 375 0.51 -10.78 8.94
CA HIS A 375 -0.13 -9.55 9.38
C HIS A 375 0.29 -9.17 10.80
N LEU A 376 0.20 -10.11 11.73
CA LEU A 376 0.58 -9.89 13.13
C LEU A 376 2.06 -9.55 13.25
N GLU A 377 2.94 -10.28 12.56
CA GLU A 377 4.38 -10.04 12.54
C GLU A 377 4.71 -8.67 11.98
N GLY A 378 4.07 -8.27 10.86
CA GLY A 378 4.26 -6.97 10.26
C GLY A 378 3.87 -5.83 11.19
N MET A 379 2.69 -5.89 11.80
CA MET A 379 2.22 -4.87 12.74
C MET A 379 3.06 -4.82 14.02
N TYR A 380 3.42 -5.97 14.58
CA TYR A 380 4.25 -6.06 15.76
C TYR A 380 5.64 -5.46 15.54
N THR A 381 6.30 -5.84 14.45
CA THR A 381 7.64 -5.34 14.15
C THR A 381 7.64 -3.86 13.81
N TRP A 382 6.63 -3.37 13.09
CA TRP A 382 6.50 -1.95 12.78
C TRP A 382 6.38 -1.08 14.02
N THR A 383 5.60 -1.54 15.02
CA THR A 383 5.38 -0.77 16.26
C THR A 383 6.52 -0.89 17.27
N THR A 384 7.21 -2.04 17.32
CA THR A 384 8.17 -2.32 18.40
C THR A 384 9.61 -2.06 17.99
N ALA A 385 10.00 -2.30 16.74
CA ALA A 385 11.38 -2.27 16.32
C ALA A 385 12.10 -0.93 16.57
N PRO A 386 11.55 0.23 16.22
CA PRO A 386 12.25 1.49 16.45
C PRO A 386 12.55 1.73 17.93
N ILE A 387 11.59 1.43 18.81
CA ILE A 387 11.74 1.65 20.25
C ILE A 387 12.70 0.63 20.88
N LEU A 388 12.65 -0.63 20.46
CA LEU A 388 13.55 -1.66 20.96
C LEU A 388 15.00 -1.42 20.50
N ILE A 389 15.20 -1.10 19.23
CA ILE A 389 16.54 -0.92 18.67
C ILE A 389 17.19 0.37 19.21
N PHE A 390 16.48 1.50 19.22
CA PHE A 390 17.07 2.81 19.50
C PHE A 390 16.98 3.26 20.96
N MET A 391 16.12 2.66 21.78
CA MET A 391 15.91 3.07 23.17
C MET A 391 16.07 1.91 24.15
N LEU A 392 15.15 0.95 24.15
CA LEU A 392 15.10 -0.09 25.16
C LEU A 392 16.22 -1.11 25.05
N GLY A 393 16.82 -1.29 23.86
CA GLY A 393 17.96 -2.18 23.68
C GLY A 393 19.21 -1.78 24.45
N TYR A 394 19.35 -0.50 24.78
CA TYR A 394 20.48 0.00 25.59
C TYR A 394 20.20 -0.01 27.10
N LEU A 395 18.93 -0.09 27.51
CA LEU A 395 18.54 0.02 28.91
C LEU A 395 19.23 -1.01 29.84
N PRO A 396 19.39 -2.30 29.49
CA PRO A 396 20.09 -3.26 30.35
C PRO A 396 21.54 -2.86 30.70
N PHE A 397 22.21 -2.17 29.77
CA PHE A 397 23.61 -1.75 29.97
C PHE A 397 23.72 -0.55 30.91
N PHE A 398 22.73 0.35 30.89
CA PHE A 398 22.69 1.49 31.80
C PHE A 398 22.33 1.09 33.22
N VAL A 399 21.52 0.03 33.38
CA VAL A 399 21.02 -0.39 34.71
C VAL A 399 21.89 -1.43 35.37
N ALA A 400 22.57 -2.30 34.59
CA ALA A 400 23.33 -3.43 35.14
C ALA A 400 24.56 -3.02 35.98
N GLY A 401 25.03 -1.77 35.86
CA GLY A 401 26.25 -1.30 36.57
C GLY A 401 27.48 -2.16 36.27
N ASP A 402 28.44 -2.20 37.21
CA ASP A 402 29.65 -3.03 37.14
C ASP A 402 29.33 -4.51 37.41
N THR A 403 28.73 -5.19 36.44
CA THR A 403 28.42 -6.62 36.57
C THR A 403 29.58 -7.50 36.14
N THR A 404 29.81 -8.57 36.88
CA THR A 404 30.82 -9.60 36.60
C THR A 404 30.40 -10.60 35.51
N SER A 405 29.19 -10.41 34.93
CA SER A 405 28.68 -11.31 33.89
C SER A 405 29.38 -11.07 32.54
N ALA A 406 30.09 -12.08 32.07
CA ALA A 406 30.77 -12.06 30.77
C ALA A 406 29.75 -11.79 29.61
N LEU A 407 28.50 -12.24 29.73
CA LEU A 407 27.46 -11.99 28.75
C LEU A 407 27.16 -10.49 28.63
N ILE A 408 26.92 -9.81 29.76
CA ILE A 408 26.60 -8.38 29.76
C ILE A 408 27.82 -7.55 29.31
N ALA A 409 29.01 -7.93 29.73
CA ALA A 409 30.24 -7.23 29.34
C ALA A 409 30.53 -7.31 27.82
N ASN A 410 30.21 -8.42 27.16
CA ASN A 410 30.51 -8.63 25.75
C ASN A 410 29.33 -8.30 24.81
N ALA A 411 28.12 -8.12 25.34
CA ALA A 411 26.94 -7.86 24.53
C ALA A 411 27.03 -6.55 23.70
N PRO A 412 27.56 -5.42 24.21
CA PRO A 412 27.72 -4.20 23.41
C PRO A 412 28.54 -4.42 22.14
N PHE A 413 29.61 -5.22 22.20
CA PHE A 413 30.44 -5.56 21.04
C PHE A 413 29.63 -6.37 20.01
N SER A 414 28.83 -7.35 20.44
CA SER A 414 27.98 -8.15 19.56
C SER A 414 26.91 -7.30 18.88
N LEU A 415 26.23 -6.41 19.65
CA LEU A 415 25.22 -5.49 19.13
C LEU A 415 25.82 -4.49 18.15
N GLU A 416 27.00 -3.93 18.45
CA GLU A 416 27.69 -3.03 17.52
C GLU A 416 27.97 -3.72 16.18
N ARG A 417 28.43 -4.97 16.17
CA ARG A 417 28.65 -5.73 14.94
C ARG A 417 27.36 -5.97 14.16
N MET A 418 26.27 -6.30 14.85
CA MET A 418 24.96 -6.45 14.21
C MET A 418 24.48 -5.13 13.60
N MET A 419 24.63 -4.02 14.31
CA MET A 419 24.27 -2.69 13.81
C MET A 419 25.12 -2.27 12.60
N GLN A 420 26.42 -2.59 12.58
CA GLN A 420 27.29 -2.37 11.42
C GLN A 420 26.76 -3.11 10.18
N VAL A 421 26.33 -4.36 10.33
CA VAL A 421 25.72 -5.13 9.23
C VAL A 421 24.37 -4.52 8.80
N ALA A 422 23.51 -4.13 9.75
CA ALA A 422 22.25 -3.47 9.45
C ALA A 422 22.46 -2.14 8.70
N THR A 423 23.49 -1.38 9.03
CA THR A 423 23.87 -0.11 8.37
C THR A 423 24.16 -0.32 6.88
N ILE A 424 24.73 -1.46 6.48
CA ILE A 424 24.91 -1.81 5.06
C ILE A 424 23.57 -1.79 4.32
N GLY A 425 22.51 -2.27 4.96
CA GLY A 425 21.14 -2.22 4.42
C GLY A 425 20.64 -0.81 4.19
N VAL A 426 20.91 0.11 5.12
CA VAL A 426 20.53 1.53 4.99
C VAL A 426 21.27 2.16 3.80
N PHE A 427 22.60 1.95 3.68
CA PHE A 427 23.37 2.44 2.53
C PHE A 427 22.90 1.85 1.21
N ALA A 428 22.62 0.55 1.17
CA ALA A 428 22.09 -0.09 -0.03
C ALA A 428 20.72 0.50 -0.44
N SER A 429 19.82 0.75 0.52
CA SER A 429 18.53 1.40 0.27
C SER A 429 18.71 2.84 -0.22
N GLY A 430 19.64 3.59 0.38
CA GLY A 430 20.03 4.93 -0.05
C GLY A 430 20.51 4.95 -1.51
N LEU A 431 21.40 4.04 -1.89
CA LEU A 431 21.87 3.91 -3.26
C LEU A 431 20.73 3.50 -4.21
N MET A 432 19.86 2.59 -3.79
CA MET A 432 18.72 2.16 -4.62
C MET A 432 17.73 3.30 -4.86
N SER A 433 17.55 4.24 -3.93
CA SER A 433 16.63 5.35 -4.10
C SER A 433 16.95 6.20 -5.34
N PHE A 434 18.24 6.30 -5.72
CA PHE A 434 18.65 7.03 -6.93
C PHE A 434 18.14 6.41 -8.23
N PHE A 435 17.94 5.09 -8.25
CA PHE A 435 17.42 4.41 -9.45
C PHE A 435 15.91 4.62 -9.67
N PHE A 436 15.22 5.14 -8.67
CA PHE A 436 13.79 5.45 -8.71
C PHE A 436 13.49 6.94 -8.75
N LEU A 437 14.52 7.80 -8.68
CA LEU A 437 14.32 9.24 -8.81
C LEU A 437 13.87 9.59 -10.24
N PRO A 438 12.79 10.37 -10.37
CA PRO A 438 12.39 10.91 -11.66
C PRO A 438 13.42 11.95 -12.15
N PRO A 439 13.41 12.29 -13.46
CA PRO A 439 14.23 13.36 -13.97
C PRO A 439 14.11 14.62 -13.14
N ARG A 440 15.25 15.27 -12.88
CA ARG A 440 15.28 16.50 -12.07
C ARG A 440 14.50 17.61 -12.77
N PRO A 441 13.49 18.24 -12.15
CA PRO A 441 12.73 19.34 -12.73
C PRO A 441 13.60 20.56 -13.06
N LYS A 442 13.21 21.31 -14.09
CA LYS A 442 13.82 22.61 -14.40
C LYS A 442 13.64 23.55 -13.19
N GLY A 443 14.72 24.15 -12.70
CA GLY A 443 14.69 25.03 -11.52
C GLY A 443 15.22 24.39 -10.23
N VAL A 444 15.17 23.09 -10.08
CA VAL A 444 15.80 22.39 -8.95
C VAL A 444 17.31 22.40 -9.13
N LYS A 445 18.06 22.90 -8.14
CA LYS A 445 19.53 23.03 -8.20
C LYS A 445 20.19 21.63 -8.21
N LYS A 446 21.32 21.52 -8.94
CA LYS A 446 22.14 20.28 -8.96
C LYS A 446 22.59 19.83 -7.55
N TRP A 447 22.79 20.78 -6.65
CA TRP A 447 23.13 20.52 -5.24
C TRP A 447 22.09 19.67 -4.50
N ASN A 448 20.84 19.68 -4.92
CA ASN A 448 19.80 18.85 -4.31
C ASN A 448 20.10 17.34 -4.42
N TRP A 449 20.90 16.91 -5.40
CA TRP A 449 21.43 15.54 -5.42
C TRP A 449 22.29 15.21 -4.17
N GLY A 450 23.11 16.16 -3.72
CA GLY A 450 23.88 15.99 -2.49
C GLY A 450 22.97 15.86 -1.26
N ILE A 451 21.90 16.64 -1.19
CA ILE A 451 20.90 16.55 -0.12
C ILE A 451 20.20 15.19 -0.13
N MET A 452 19.86 14.67 -1.33
CA MET A 452 19.25 13.33 -1.47
C MET A 452 20.15 12.20 -0.94
N ILE A 453 21.46 12.34 -1.04
CA ILE A 453 22.43 11.38 -0.47
C ILE A 453 22.52 11.54 1.04
N LEU A 454 22.73 12.78 1.50
CA LEU A 454 22.96 13.06 2.92
C LEU A 454 21.77 12.75 3.81
N GLN A 455 20.53 12.84 3.30
CA GLN A 455 19.33 12.53 4.07
C GLN A 455 19.30 11.10 4.66
N TRP A 456 20.03 10.16 4.04
CA TRP A 456 20.09 8.77 4.53
C TRP A 456 21.11 8.57 5.67
N ALA A 457 21.86 9.62 6.01
CA ALA A 457 22.73 9.65 7.17
C ALA A 457 22.04 10.22 8.42
N LEU A 458 20.84 10.79 8.26
CA LEU A 458 20.01 11.33 9.33
C LEU A 458 19.07 10.25 9.86
#